data_2b8967bfe9deab8f94cb757e1f80843d
#
_entry.id   2b8967bfe9deab8f94cb757e1f80843d
#
_cell.length_a   1.000
_cell.length_b   1.000
_cell.length_c   1.000
_cell.angle_alpha   90.00
_cell.angle_beta   90.00
_cell.angle_gamma   90.00
#
_symmetry.space_group_name_H-M   'P 1'
#
loop_
_entity.id
_entity.type
_entity.pdbx_description
1 polymer ?
#
loop_
_entity_poly.entity_id
_entity_poly.type
_entity_poly.pdbx_seq_one_letter_code
_entity_poly.pdbx_strand_id
1 'polypeptide(L)'
;MSWCRWLQCFTVSELKGLRDDVYRRPLATALQRLGLGAGWRCVDVGAGGGDVSVALAEMVGRDGRVYAVDSDPLARDEVARAAAAHAQVVALTQAGEDLSLPEEVDLAFCRFLLLHVLEPLAVVRMMAGAVRTGGWVVAQEPITTAGRIAGSPLSMPDAPHPDVGALLPALVRDAGLEVVDAWAEAPAGVGPGPVARYLESLTGVDPGEDPIVLPPLVTVIGRKP
;
A
#
# COMPACT_ATOMS: atom_id res chain seq x y z
N MET A 1 13.66 -3.93 -17.14
CA MET A 1 13.76 -2.76 -18.01
C MET A 1 12.39 -2.09 -17.99
N SER A 2 12.12 -0.95 -17.59
CA SER A 2 12.78 0.22 -17.05
C SER A 2 11.70 1.13 -16.45
N TRP A 3 11.50 1.11 -15.15
CA TRP A 3 10.65 2.04 -14.40
C TRP A 3 11.22 3.47 -14.42
N CYS A 4 12.49 3.63 -14.82
CA CYS A 4 13.25 4.88 -14.77
C CYS A 4 12.85 5.95 -15.80
N ARG A 5 11.95 5.71 -16.75
CA ARG A 5 11.77 6.67 -17.86
C ARG A 5 10.70 7.74 -17.62
N TRP A 6 9.77 7.53 -16.66
CA TRP A 6 8.64 8.44 -16.41
C TRP A 6 8.79 9.28 -15.12
N LEU A 7 9.73 8.90 -14.25
CA LEU A 7 9.99 9.60 -12.98
C LEU A 7 10.85 10.88 -13.12
N GLN A 8 11.06 11.42 -14.31
CA GLN A 8 11.98 12.55 -14.52
C GLN A 8 11.43 13.92 -14.08
N CYS A 9 10.17 14.04 -13.67
CA CYS A 9 9.58 15.33 -13.25
C CYS A 9 9.32 15.46 -11.76
N PHE A 10 9.24 14.34 -11.01
CA PHE A 10 8.93 14.36 -9.57
C PHE A 10 9.97 13.56 -8.78
N THR A 11 10.36 14.08 -7.62
CA THR A 11 11.17 13.32 -6.66
C THR A 11 10.30 12.26 -5.96
N VAL A 12 10.91 11.21 -5.43
CA VAL A 12 10.20 10.18 -4.63
C VAL A 12 9.42 10.82 -3.47
N SER A 13 9.97 11.88 -2.87
CA SER A 13 9.33 12.65 -1.79
C SER A 13 8.07 13.39 -2.25
N GLU A 14 8.09 13.98 -3.45
CA GLU A 14 6.92 14.65 -4.03
C GLU A 14 5.82 13.67 -4.39
N LEU A 15 6.16 12.54 -5.02
CA LEU A 15 5.21 11.45 -5.31
C LEU A 15 4.56 10.90 -4.04
N LYS A 16 5.35 10.75 -2.96
CA LYS A 16 4.83 10.35 -1.65
C LYS A 16 3.80 11.35 -1.13
N GLY A 17 4.11 12.64 -1.13
CA GLY A 17 3.19 13.68 -0.67
C GLY A 17 1.86 13.66 -1.45
N LEU A 18 1.93 13.53 -2.78
CA LEU A 18 0.74 13.44 -3.64
C LEU A 18 -0.07 12.16 -3.36
N ARG A 19 0.60 11.02 -3.16
CA ARG A 19 -0.07 9.77 -2.80
C ARG A 19 -0.75 9.87 -1.45
N ASP A 20 -0.11 10.49 -0.46
CA ASP A 20 -0.69 10.71 0.85
C ASP A 20 -1.93 11.60 0.79
N ASP A 21 -1.90 12.68 0.03
CA ASP A 21 -3.05 13.57 -0.15
C ASP A 21 -4.28 12.83 -0.71
N VAL A 22 -4.06 11.86 -1.60
CA VAL A 22 -5.12 11.10 -2.27
C VAL A 22 -5.58 9.88 -1.45
N TYR A 23 -4.64 9.12 -0.87
CA TYR A 23 -4.92 7.81 -0.28
C TYR A 23 -4.84 7.76 1.25
N ARG A 24 -4.65 8.90 1.93
CA ARG A 24 -4.69 8.97 3.40
C ARG A 24 -6.02 8.50 3.96
N ARG A 25 -7.13 8.90 3.32
CA ARG A 25 -8.47 8.49 3.77
C ARG A 25 -8.70 6.99 3.63
N PRO A 26 -8.46 6.33 2.48
CA PRO A 26 -8.52 4.87 2.37
C PRO A 26 -7.67 4.13 3.41
N LEU A 27 -6.44 4.60 3.67
CA LEU A 27 -5.59 4.03 4.72
C LEU A 27 -6.23 4.17 6.11
N ALA A 28 -6.67 5.39 6.47
CA ALA A 28 -7.31 5.65 7.76
C ALA A 28 -8.57 4.79 7.95
N THR A 29 -9.40 4.65 6.90
CA THR A 29 -10.59 3.78 6.92
C THR A 29 -10.21 2.34 7.23
N ALA A 30 -9.18 1.80 6.59
CA ALA A 30 -8.72 0.42 6.82
C ALA A 30 -8.26 0.21 8.28
N LEU A 31 -7.40 1.11 8.79
CA LEU A 31 -6.87 1.02 10.14
C LEU A 31 -7.94 1.19 11.23
N GLN A 32 -8.94 2.06 10.99
CA GLN A 32 -10.09 2.23 11.89
C GLN A 32 -10.99 1.00 11.93
N ARG A 33 -11.32 0.41 10.76
CA ARG A 33 -12.14 -0.81 10.68
C ARG A 33 -11.45 -2.00 11.33
N LEU A 34 -10.12 -2.08 11.20
CA LEU A 34 -9.32 -3.10 11.84
C LEU A 34 -9.32 -2.95 13.38
N GLY A 35 -9.50 -1.73 13.91
CA GLY A 35 -9.37 -1.42 15.31
C GLY A 35 -7.93 -1.50 15.79
N LEU A 36 -6.97 -1.07 14.95
CA LEU A 36 -5.54 -1.04 15.29
C LEU A 36 -5.31 -0.32 16.63
N GLY A 37 -4.63 -0.97 17.56
CA GLY A 37 -4.44 -0.51 18.92
C GLY A 37 -2.99 -0.20 19.30
N ALA A 38 -2.84 0.54 20.42
CA ALA A 38 -1.53 0.82 21.00
C ALA A 38 -0.80 -0.50 21.39
N GLY A 39 0.52 -0.51 21.24
CA GLY A 39 1.37 -1.65 21.59
C GLY A 39 1.42 -2.78 20.52
N TRP A 40 0.64 -2.67 19.43
CA TRP A 40 0.68 -3.70 18.38
C TRP A 40 2.03 -3.73 17.68
N ARG A 41 2.39 -4.96 17.24
CA ARG A 41 3.51 -5.20 16.34
C ARG A 41 2.97 -5.33 14.92
N CYS A 42 3.54 -4.54 13.99
CA CYS A 42 3.07 -4.49 12.62
C CYS A 42 4.22 -4.71 11.65
N VAL A 43 3.93 -5.24 10.46
CA VAL A 43 4.84 -5.17 9.32
C VAL A 43 4.13 -4.49 8.15
N ASP A 44 4.84 -3.56 7.52
CA ASP A 44 4.50 -2.88 6.28
C ASP A 44 5.35 -3.49 5.17
N VAL A 45 4.75 -4.29 4.29
CA VAL A 45 5.43 -5.02 3.22
C VAL A 45 5.32 -4.24 1.92
N GLY A 46 6.47 -3.90 1.33
CA GLY A 46 6.57 -2.94 0.23
C GLY A 46 6.45 -1.50 0.75
N ALA A 47 7.21 -1.18 1.79
CA ALA A 47 7.09 0.08 2.53
C ALA A 47 7.39 1.34 1.69
N GLY A 48 8.19 1.21 0.61
CA GLY A 48 8.53 2.33 -0.28
C GLY A 48 8.97 3.59 0.47
N GLY A 49 8.24 4.68 0.32
CA GLY A 49 8.54 5.95 1.01
C GLY A 49 8.17 6.00 2.50
N GLY A 50 7.60 4.93 3.09
CA GLY A 50 7.30 4.80 4.51
C GLY A 50 6.04 5.53 5.00
N ASP A 51 5.13 5.94 4.13
CA ASP A 51 3.89 6.60 4.50
C ASP A 51 2.96 5.70 5.34
N VAL A 52 2.80 4.43 4.96
CA VAL A 52 2.05 3.45 5.75
C VAL A 52 2.77 3.15 7.06
N SER A 53 4.10 2.95 7.00
CA SER A 53 4.91 2.68 8.20
C SER A 53 4.78 3.79 9.26
N VAL A 54 4.77 5.06 8.85
CA VAL A 54 4.58 6.21 9.75
C VAL A 54 3.16 6.21 10.33
N ALA A 55 2.13 6.01 9.50
CA ALA A 55 0.74 5.95 9.97
C ALA A 55 0.52 4.82 10.99
N LEU A 56 1.10 3.64 10.74
CA LEU A 56 1.09 2.54 11.70
C LEU A 56 1.81 2.92 13.00
N ALA A 57 3.00 3.54 12.91
CA ALA A 57 3.78 3.94 14.08
C ALA A 57 3.05 4.96 14.98
N GLU A 58 2.34 5.92 14.36
CA GLU A 58 1.50 6.88 15.10
C GLU A 58 0.41 6.19 15.90
N MET A 59 -0.23 5.16 15.33
CA MET A 59 -1.33 4.45 15.97
C MET A 59 -0.88 3.46 17.04
N VAL A 60 0.20 2.69 16.77
CA VAL A 60 0.68 1.70 17.76
C VAL A 60 1.43 2.36 18.92
N GLY A 61 1.88 3.61 18.78
CA GLY A 61 2.58 4.35 19.82
C GLY A 61 3.97 3.81 20.13
N ARG A 62 4.58 4.32 21.20
CA ARG A 62 5.98 4.02 21.57
C ARG A 62 6.21 2.59 22.05
N ASP A 63 5.18 1.94 22.57
CA ASP A 63 5.24 0.57 23.07
C ASP A 63 5.00 -0.47 21.96
N GLY A 64 4.59 -0.02 20.77
CA GLY A 64 4.44 -0.85 19.58
C GLY A 64 5.74 -1.02 18.79
N ARG A 65 5.65 -1.76 17.69
CA ARG A 65 6.76 -1.97 16.75
C ARG A 65 6.24 -2.00 15.32
N VAL A 66 6.97 -1.37 14.40
CA VAL A 66 6.65 -1.42 12.96
C VAL A 66 7.91 -1.86 12.20
N TYR A 67 7.83 -2.99 11.53
CA TYR A 67 8.83 -3.44 10.59
C TYR A 67 8.45 -2.92 9.20
N ALA A 68 9.26 -2.03 8.64
CA ALA A 68 9.08 -1.50 7.29
C ALA A 68 9.99 -2.28 6.34
N VAL A 69 9.40 -3.09 5.48
CA VAL A 69 10.12 -4.04 4.62
C VAL A 69 9.99 -3.63 3.16
N ASP A 70 11.10 -3.51 2.46
CA ASP A 70 11.13 -3.29 1.00
C ASP A 70 12.34 -4.00 0.39
N SER A 71 12.23 -4.39 -0.88
CA SER A 71 13.33 -5.02 -1.62
C SER A 71 14.35 -4.00 -2.13
N ASP A 72 13.94 -2.73 -2.29
CA ASP A 72 14.83 -1.65 -2.72
C ASP A 72 15.61 -1.09 -1.53
N PRO A 73 16.97 -1.18 -1.53
CA PRO A 73 17.77 -0.56 -0.48
C PRO A 73 17.56 0.95 -0.31
N LEU A 74 17.16 1.66 -1.38
CA LEU A 74 16.87 3.09 -1.31
C LEU A 74 15.60 3.39 -0.50
N ALA A 75 14.60 2.50 -0.53
CA ALA A 75 13.40 2.60 0.28
C ALA A 75 13.72 2.58 1.78
N ARG A 76 14.73 1.80 2.21
CA ARG A 76 15.19 1.80 3.60
C ARG A 76 15.60 3.17 4.10
N ASP A 77 16.36 3.92 3.29
CA ASP A 77 16.84 5.26 3.67
C ASP A 77 15.68 6.27 3.65
N GLU A 78 14.70 6.07 2.79
CA GLU A 78 13.49 6.88 2.75
C GLU A 78 12.59 6.65 3.95
N VAL A 79 12.35 5.38 4.31
CA VAL A 79 11.65 5.00 5.55
C VAL A 79 12.35 5.61 6.76
N ALA A 80 13.68 5.48 6.85
CA ALA A 80 14.45 6.03 7.98
C ALA A 80 14.28 7.55 8.11
N ARG A 81 14.25 8.28 6.99
CA ARG A 81 13.99 9.73 6.98
C ARG A 81 12.54 10.05 7.35
N ALA A 82 11.57 9.33 6.77
CA ALA A 82 10.14 9.55 7.04
C ALA A 82 9.80 9.26 8.51
N ALA A 83 10.37 8.20 9.07
CA ALA A 83 10.12 7.73 10.42
C ALA A 83 11.12 8.27 11.46
N ALA A 84 11.88 9.33 11.16
CA ALA A 84 12.92 9.86 12.07
C ALA A 84 12.41 10.22 13.49
N ALA A 85 11.14 10.58 13.63
CA ALA A 85 10.48 10.85 14.91
C ALA A 85 9.89 9.60 15.59
N HIS A 86 9.96 8.43 14.97
CA HIS A 86 9.30 7.19 15.37
C HIS A 86 10.32 6.08 15.63
N ALA A 87 10.93 6.06 16.81
CA ALA A 87 11.98 5.09 17.18
C ALA A 87 11.51 3.62 17.16
N GLN A 88 10.19 3.37 17.15
CA GLN A 88 9.59 2.04 17.05
C GLN A 88 9.58 1.48 15.60
N VAL A 89 9.94 2.28 14.58
CA VAL A 89 10.04 1.82 13.19
C VAL A 89 11.42 1.22 12.93
N VAL A 90 11.43 0.02 12.36
CA VAL A 90 12.65 -0.71 11.96
C VAL A 90 12.59 -0.99 10.47
N ALA A 91 13.46 -0.35 9.68
CA ALA A 91 13.53 -0.57 8.25
C ALA A 91 14.41 -1.78 7.90
N LEU A 92 13.88 -2.69 7.08
CA LEU A 92 14.53 -3.92 6.65
C LEU A 92 14.56 -4.00 5.12
N THR A 93 15.66 -4.47 4.55
CA THR A 93 15.77 -4.72 3.09
C THR A 93 15.54 -6.20 2.83
N GLN A 94 14.32 -6.55 2.36
CA GLN A 94 13.90 -7.92 2.03
C GLN A 94 12.83 -7.87 0.94
N ALA A 95 12.76 -8.91 0.09
CA ALA A 95 11.61 -9.10 -0.78
C ALA A 95 10.40 -9.63 0.02
N GLY A 96 9.18 -9.31 -0.45
CA GLY A 96 7.96 -9.77 0.22
C GLY A 96 7.82 -11.29 0.22
N GLU A 97 8.34 -11.95 -0.80
CA GLU A 97 8.39 -13.41 -0.94
C GLU A 97 9.36 -14.09 0.05
N ASP A 98 10.35 -13.34 0.55
CA ASP A 98 11.38 -13.81 1.49
C ASP A 98 11.19 -13.22 2.89
N LEU A 99 9.98 -12.73 3.21
CA LEU A 99 9.69 -12.05 4.47
C LEU A 99 10.08 -12.92 5.68
N SER A 100 11.00 -12.40 6.48
CA SER A 100 11.46 -13.04 7.71
C SER A 100 11.62 -11.99 8.80
N LEU A 101 10.85 -12.12 9.86
CA LEU A 101 10.84 -11.20 11.00
C LEU A 101 11.40 -11.85 12.26
N PRO A 102 11.94 -11.09 13.21
CA PRO A 102 12.48 -11.63 14.46
C PRO A 102 11.39 -12.16 15.40
N GLU A 103 10.14 -11.82 15.18
CA GLU A 103 8.98 -12.20 15.98
C GLU A 103 7.69 -12.21 15.14
N GLU A 104 6.66 -12.91 15.60
CA GLU A 104 5.32 -12.81 15.02
C GLU A 104 4.73 -11.41 15.29
N VAL A 105 3.93 -10.93 14.32
CA VAL A 105 3.28 -9.62 14.40
C VAL A 105 1.76 -9.74 14.56
N ASP A 106 1.12 -8.67 15.03
CA ASP A 106 -0.34 -8.57 15.13
C ASP A 106 -0.98 -8.25 13.78
N LEU A 107 -0.27 -7.49 12.94
CA LEU A 107 -0.73 -7.02 11.64
C LEU A 107 0.38 -7.10 10.59
N ALA A 108 0.08 -7.71 9.44
CA ALA A 108 0.84 -7.51 8.21
C ALA A 108 0.01 -6.69 7.21
N PHE A 109 0.59 -5.63 6.69
CA PHE A 109 -0.05 -4.69 5.77
C PHE A 109 0.74 -4.58 4.48
N CYS A 110 0.07 -4.49 3.32
CA CYS A 110 0.69 -4.06 2.07
C CYS A 110 -0.24 -3.12 1.29
N ARG A 111 0.36 -2.19 0.51
CA ARG A 111 -0.37 -1.27 -0.34
C ARG A 111 0.39 -0.97 -1.62
N PHE A 112 -0.25 -1.12 -2.78
CA PHE A 112 0.37 -0.94 -4.10
C PHE A 112 1.63 -1.80 -4.29
N LEU A 113 1.65 -3.01 -3.73
CA LEU A 113 2.75 -3.96 -3.83
C LEU A 113 2.41 -5.10 -4.79
N LEU A 114 1.26 -5.74 -4.57
CA LEU A 114 0.92 -7.00 -5.23
C LEU A 114 0.75 -6.87 -6.75
N LEU A 115 0.42 -5.67 -7.23
CA LEU A 115 0.37 -5.40 -8.67
C LEU A 115 1.77 -5.48 -9.33
N HIS A 116 2.85 -5.38 -8.55
CA HIS A 116 4.24 -5.32 -9.05
C HIS A 116 5.03 -6.61 -8.90
N VAL A 117 4.62 -7.51 -8.00
CA VAL A 117 5.32 -8.78 -7.76
C VAL A 117 4.95 -9.84 -8.78
N LEU A 118 5.80 -10.86 -8.97
CA LEU A 118 5.52 -11.92 -9.91
C LEU A 118 4.46 -12.90 -9.38
N GLU A 119 4.50 -13.20 -8.08
CA GLU A 119 3.65 -14.20 -7.41
C GLU A 119 2.89 -13.56 -6.23
N PRO A 120 1.78 -12.84 -6.48
CA PRO A 120 1.01 -12.17 -5.42
C PRO A 120 0.58 -13.10 -4.28
N LEU A 121 0.17 -14.34 -4.59
CA LEU A 121 -0.23 -15.31 -3.58
C LEU A 121 0.92 -15.71 -2.66
N ALA A 122 2.15 -15.80 -3.18
CA ALA A 122 3.32 -16.11 -2.36
C ALA A 122 3.56 -15.02 -1.31
N VAL A 123 3.48 -13.73 -1.70
CA VAL A 123 3.60 -12.60 -0.76
C VAL A 123 2.50 -12.65 0.31
N VAL A 124 1.23 -12.87 -0.08
CA VAL A 124 0.12 -12.95 0.90
C VAL A 124 0.31 -14.13 1.86
N ARG A 125 0.83 -15.28 1.39
CA ARG A 125 1.17 -16.41 2.26
C ARG A 125 2.29 -16.09 3.24
N MET A 126 3.33 -15.36 2.82
CA MET A 126 4.39 -14.92 3.73
C MET A 126 3.85 -13.94 4.77
N MET A 127 2.98 -13.01 4.38
CA MET A 127 2.28 -12.13 5.33
C MET A 127 1.44 -12.93 6.33
N ALA A 128 0.67 -13.93 5.86
CA ALA A 128 -0.10 -14.84 6.73
C ALA A 128 0.81 -15.65 7.67
N GLY A 129 2.00 -16.07 7.20
CA GLY A 129 3.01 -16.72 8.02
C GLY A 129 3.57 -15.83 9.14
N ALA A 130 3.77 -14.55 8.85
CA ALA A 130 4.36 -13.59 9.77
C ALA A 130 3.42 -13.16 10.92
N VAL A 131 2.10 -13.21 10.72
CA VAL A 131 1.14 -12.84 11.78
C VAL A 131 0.89 -14.01 12.73
N ARG A 132 0.70 -13.70 14.01
CA ARG A 132 0.30 -14.68 15.02
C ARG A 132 -1.11 -15.24 14.77
N THR A 133 -1.46 -16.35 15.40
CA THR A 133 -2.86 -16.83 15.44
C THR A 133 -3.78 -15.74 15.99
N GLY A 134 -4.91 -15.52 15.31
CA GLY A 134 -5.83 -14.41 15.57
C GLY A 134 -5.34 -13.05 15.08
N GLY A 135 -4.15 -12.97 14.46
CA GLY A 135 -3.60 -11.75 13.85
C GLY A 135 -4.24 -11.42 12.50
N TRP A 136 -3.83 -10.32 11.90
CA TRP A 136 -4.49 -9.69 10.77
C TRP A 136 -3.57 -9.51 9.57
N VAL A 137 -4.12 -9.69 8.39
CA VAL A 137 -3.49 -9.31 7.12
C VAL A 137 -4.40 -8.31 6.43
N VAL A 138 -3.86 -7.17 6.02
CA VAL A 138 -4.58 -6.15 5.25
C VAL A 138 -3.82 -5.90 3.95
N ALA A 139 -4.54 -5.98 2.83
CA ALA A 139 -4.01 -5.62 1.53
C ALA A 139 -4.88 -4.53 0.89
N GLN A 140 -4.23 -3.52 0.29
CA GLN A 140 -4.86 -2.45 -0.47
C GLN A 140 -4.25 -2.38 -1.87
N GLU A 141 -5.00 -2.81 -2.88
CA GLU A 141 -4.52 -2.88 -4.27
C GLU A 141 -5.54 -2.34 -5.27
N PRO A 142 -5.09 -1.74 -6.37
CA PRO A 142 -5.97 -1.12 -7.34
C PRO A 142 -6.61 -2.14 -8.31
N ILE A 143 -7.73 -1.70 -8.92
CA ILE A 143 -8.22 -2.22 -10.19
C ILE A 143 -7.84 -1.18 -11.25
N THR A 144 -6.63 -1.31 -11.80
CA THR A 144 -5.98 -0.27 -12.59
C THR A 144 -6.78 0.09 -13.85
N THR A 145 -7.38 -0.90 -14.51
CA THR A 145 -8.16 -0.71 -15.74
C THR A 145 -9.50 0.00 -15.52
N ALA A 146 -9.95 0.16 -14.26
CA ALA A 146 -11.22 0.80 -13.93
C ALA A 146 -11.14 2.33 -13.81
N GLY A 147 -9.94 2.93 -13.79
CA GLY A 147 -9.75 4.38 -13.74
C GLY A 147 -10.33 5.09 -14.98
N ARG A 148 -10.83 6.33 -14.80
CA ARG A 148 -11.48 7.12 -15.87
C ARG A 148 -11.06 8.59 -15.83
N ILE A 149 -10.96 9.20 -17.02
CA ILE A 149 -10.87 10.65 -17.23
C ILE A 149 -11.91 11.07 -18.27
N ALA A 150 -12.77 12.02 -17.95
CA ALA A 150 -13.89 12.43 -18.80
C ALA A 150 -14.72 11.23 -19.34
N GLY A 151 -14.84 10.16 -18.54
CA GLY A 151 -15.54 8.91 -18.92
C GLY A 151 -14.72 7.92 -19.74
N SER A 152 -13.57 8.33 -20.30
CA SER A 152 -12.66 7.43 -21.04
C SER A 152 -11.73 6.66 -20.10
N PRO A 153 -11.27 5.43 -20.48
CA PRO A 153 -10.29 4.71 -19.68
C PRO A 153 -9.00 5.50 -19.46
N LEU A 154 -8.46 5.47 -18.25
CA LEU A 154 -7.14 5.98 -17.95
C LEU A 154 -6.06 5.03 -18.48
N SER A 155 -5.02 5.60 -19.13
CA SER A 155 -3.81 4.86 -19.46
C SER A 155 -2.86 4.94 -18.26
N MET A 156 -2.83 3.87 -17.48
CA MET A 156 -1.94 3.73 -16.32
C MET A 156 -0.63 3.02 -16.72
N PRO A 157 0.46 3.20 -15.96
CA PRO A 157 1.69 2.45 -16.19
C PRO A 157 1.47 0.94 -16.15
N ASP A 158 2.18 0.20 -17.00
CA ASP A 158 2.10 -1.27 -17.05
C ASP A 158 2.58 -1.89 -15.74
N ALA A 159 1.87 -2.93 -15.32
CA ALA A 159 2.24 -3.75 -14.16
C ALA A 159 1.94 -5.23 -14.46
N PRO A 160 2.64 -6.19 -13.83
CA PRO A 160 2.36 -7.61 -14.02
C PRO A 160 0.91 -8.00 -13.69
N HIS A 161 0.33 -7.38 -12.67
CA HIS A 161 -1.02 -7.67 -12.19
C HIS A 161 -1.85 -6.39 -12.02
N PRO A 162 -2.22 -5.68 -13.11
CA PRO A 162 -2.83 -4.35 -13.03
C PRO A 162 -4.17 -4.33 -12.28
N ASP A 163 -4.91 -5.42 -12.25
CA ASP A 163 -6.21 -5.54 -11.60
C ASP A 163 -6.21 -6.51 -10.41
N VAL A 164 -5.06 -6.68 -9.75
CA VAL A 164 -4.92 -7.59 -8.61
C VAL A 164 -5.88 -7.25 -7.46
N GLY A 165 -6.33 -6.00 -7.36
CA GLY A 165 -7.36 -5.59 -6.41
C GLY A 165 -8.64 -6.43 -6.50
N ALA A 166 -9.06 -6.79 -7.72
CA ALA A 166 -10.23 -7.66 -7.94
C ALA A 166 -10.03 -9.10 -7.43
N LEU A 167 -8.77 -9.54 -7.30
CA LEU A 167 -8.41 -10.88 -6.86
C LEU A 167 -8.14 -10.97 -5.36
N LEU A 168 -8.01 -9.85 -4.64
CA LEU A 168 -7.61 -9.83 -3.23
C LEU A 168 -8.42 -10.76 -2.32
N PRO A 169 -9.79 -10.81 -2.40
CA PRO A 169 -10.55 -11.72 -1.53
C PRO A 169 -10.19 -13.20 -1.76
N ALA A 170 -9.91 -13.58 -3.00
CA ALA A 170 -9.47 -14.94 -3.33
C ALA A 170 -8.04 -15.19 -2.84
N LEU A 171 -7.10 -14.27 -3.06
CA LEU A 171 -5.72 -14.40 -2.61
C LEU A 171 -5.62 -14.53 -1.10
N VAL A 172 -6.38 -13.74 -0.34
CA VAL A 172 -6.43 -13.80 1.13
C VAL A 172 -6.96 -15.14 1.60
N ARG A 173 -8.07 -15.64 1.02
CA ARG A 173 -8.61 -16.97 1.33
C ARG A 173 -7.63 -18.10 0.98
N ASP A 174 -7.02 -18.04 -0.21
CA ASP A 174 -6.11 -19.07 -0.72
C ASP A 174 -4.75 -19.07 0.02
N ALA A 175 -4.47 -18.00 0.79
CA ALA A 175 -3.39 -17.93 1.76
C ALA A 175 -3.76 -18.54 3.14
N GLY A 176 -4.95 -19.09 3.31
CA GLY A 176 -5.41 -19.72 4.55
C GLY A 176 -5.99 -18.76 5.59
N LEU A 177 -6.38 -17.56 5.18
CA LEU A 177 -6.98 -16.52 6.04
C LEU A 177 -8.51 -16.51 5.89
N GLU A 178 -9.21 -16.18 6.96
CA GLU A 178 -10.63 -15.82 6.92
C GLU A 178 -10.78 -14.39 6.38
N VAL A 179 -11.56 -14.19 5.31
CA VAL A 179 -11.89 -12.84 4.82
C VAL A 179 -12.97 -12.25 5.73
N VAL A 180 -12.60 -11.21 6.49
CA VAL A 180 -13.49 -10.58 7.48
C VAL A 180 -14.21 -9.38 6.89
N ASP A 181 -13.53 -8.58 6.07
CA ASP A 181 -14.12 -7.40 5.41
C ASP A 181 -13.46 -7.16 4.04
N ALA A 182 -14.23 -6.62 3.11
CA ALA A 182 -13.76 -6.23 1.79
C ALA A 182 -14.59 -5.07 1.22
N TRP A 183 -13.91 -4.02 0.74
CA TRP A 183 -14.57 -2.87 0.08
C TRP A 183 -13.63 -2.20 -0.91
N ALA A 184 -14.16 -1.23 -1.67
CA ALA A 184 -13.36 -0.41 -2.58
C ALA A 184 -13.67 1.08 -2.39
N GLU A 185 -12.65 1.92 -2.56
CA GLU A 185 -12.76 3.38 -2.58
C GLU A 185 -12.07 3.90 -3.84
N ALA A 186 -12.73 4.82 -4.56
CA ALA A 186 -12.17 5.44 -5.74
C ALA A 186 -11.99 6.94 -5.51
N PRO A 187 -10.75 7.44 -5.33
CA PRO A 187 -10.51 8.87 -5.26
C PRO A 187 -10.94 9.54 -6.56
N ALA A 188 -11.68 10.63 -6.45
CA ALA A 188 -12.19 11.37 -7.58
C ALA A 188 -11.96 12.87 -7.42
N GLY A 189 -11.88 13.60 -8.53
CA GLY A 189 -11.69 15.04 -8.56
C GLY A 189 -12.11 15.67 -9.88
N VAL A 190 -12.19 16.99 -9.88
CA VAL A 190 -12.45 17.83 -11.06
C VAL A 190 -11.52 19.02 -10.99
N GLY A 191 -10.88 19.40 -12.10
CA GLY A 191 -9.96 20.51 -12.16
C GLY A 191 -8.68 20.31 -11.34
N PRO A 192 -7.88 21.39 -11.18
CA PRO A 192 -6.60 21.33 -10.51
C PRO A 192 -6.76 21.00 -9.01
N GLY A 193 -6.18 19.86 -8.58
CA GLY A 193 -6.29 19.38 -7.20
C GLY A 193 -5.37 18.19 -6.93
N PRO A 194 -5.43 17.60 -5.73
CA PRO A 194 -4.56 16.45 -5.38
C PRO A 194 -4.68 15.28 -6.34
N VAL A 195 -5.91 14.95 -6.77
CA VAL A 195 -6.18 13.83 -7.70
C VAL A 195 -5.57 14.08 -9.07
N ALA A 196 -5.72 15.31 -9.61
CA ALA A 196 -5.13 15.70 -10.90
C ALA A 196 -3.60 15.65 -10.85
N ARG A 197 -2.97 16.27 -9.83
CA ARG A 197 -1.51 16.22 -9.66
C ARG A 197 -0.96 14.81 -9.51
N TYR A 198 -1.68 13.95 -8.76
CA TYR A 198 -1.28 12.56 -8.62
C TYR A 198 -1.39 11.81 -9.94
N LEU A 199 -2.47 11.99 -10.71
CA LEU A 199 -2.61 11.41 -12.04
C LEU A 199 -1.47 11.87 -12.98
N GLU A 200 -1.21 13.18 -13.04
CA GLU A 200 -0.13 13.76 -13.84
C GLU A 200 1.23 13.15 -13.46
N SER A 201 1.49 12.99 -12.17
CA SER A 201 2.74 12.40 -11.68
C SER A 201 2.95 10.95 -12.11
N LEU A 202 1.87 10.18 -12.30
CA LEU A 202 1.92 8.79 -12.74
C LEU A 202 1.96 8.61 -14.25
N THR A 203 1.29 9.49 -14.98
CA THR A 203 1.02 9.29 -16.42
C THR A 203 1.67 10.35 -17.31
N GLY A 204 2.09 11.48 -16.74
CA GLY A 204 2.52 12.65 -17.49
C GLY A 204 1.39 13.41 -18.20
N VAL A 205 0.12 13.07 -17.92
CA VAL A 205 -1.06 13.69 -18.55
C VAL A 205 -1.65 14.72 -17.60
N ASP A 206 -1.68 15.98 -18.02
CA ASP A 206 -2.46 17.03 -17.34
C ASP A 206 -3.94 16.86 -17.71
N PRO A 207 -4.82 16.56 -16.75
CA PRO A 207 -6.25 16.40 -17.02
C PRO A 207 -7.00 17.74 -17.22
N GLY A 208 -6.39 18.90 -16.93
CA GLY A 208 -7.06 20.19 -16.97
C GLY A 208 -8.29 20.23 -16.08
N GLU A 209 -9.46 20.58 -16.64
CA GLU A 209 -10.75 20.65 -15.95
C GLU A 209 -11.56 19.34 -16.07
N ASP A 210 -11.03 18.30 -16.68
CA ASP A 210 -11.75 17.05 -16.88
C ASP A 210 -12.00 16.31 -15.53
N PRO A 211 -13.18 15.70 -15.37
CA PRO A 211 -13.47 14.87 -14.21
C PRO A 211 -12.63 13.58 -14.24
N ILE A 212 -12.01 13.28 -13.11
CA ILE A 212 -11.14 12.11 -12.91
C ILE A 212 -11.77 11.20 -11.86
N VAL A 213 -11.75 9.90 -12.13
CA VAL A 213 -11.92 8.83 -11.15
C VAL A 213 -10.68 7.95 -11.23
N LEU A 214 -9.84 7.99 -10.21
CA LEU A 214 -8.68 7.11 -10.13
C LEU A 214 -9.09 5.63 -10.00
N PRO A 215 -8.19 4.69 -10.35
CA PRO A 215 -8.45 3.27 -10.13
C PRO A 215 -9.00 3.01 -8.72
N PRO A 216 -10.12 2.28 -8.60
CA PRO A 216 -10.63 1.88 -7.29
C PRO A 216 -9.56 1.10 -6.53
N LEU A 217 -9.30 1.53 -5.29
CA LEU A 217 -8.43 0.82 -4.36
C LEU A 217 -9.28 -0.16 -3.56
N VAL A 218 -9.08 -1.44 -3.80
CA VAL A 218 -9.75 -2.51 -3.05
C VAL A 218 -8.96 -2.77 -1.78
N THR A 219 -9.66 -2.78 -0.66
CA THR A 219 -9.11 -3.17 0.65
C THR A 219 -9.73 -4.47 1.09
N VAL A 220 -8.91 -5.41 1.54
CA VAL A 220 -9.36 -6.67 2.14
C VAL A 220 -8.69 -6.83 3.50
N ILE A 221 -9.49 -7.19 4.50
CA ILE A 221 -9.03 -7.57 5.84
C ILE A 221 -9.20 -9.07 5.99
N GLY A 222 -8.09 -9.76 6.17
CA GLY A 222 -8.03 -11.19 6.50
C GLY A 222 -7.60 -11.43 7.94
N ARG A 223 -8.11 -12.49 8.56
CA ARG A 223 -7.74 -12.93 9.91
C ARG A 223 -7.14 -14.32 9.87
N LYS A 224 -6.04 -14.52 10.57
CA LYS A 224 -5.45 -15.85 10.76
C LYS A 224 -6.26 -16.63 11.79
N PRO A 225 -6.80 -17.81 11.43
CA PRO A 225 -7.57 -18.64 12.36
C PRO A 225 -6.75 -19.16 13.54
#